data_e745f94291d322fd7478148225c478a0
#
_entry.id   e745f94291d322fd7478148225c478a0
#
_cell.length_a   1.000
_cell.length_b   1.000
_cell.length_c   1.000
_cell.angle_alpha   90.00
_cell.angle_beta   90.00
_cell.angle_gamma   90.00
#
_symmetry.space_group_name_H-M   'P 1'
#
loop_
_entity.id
_entity.type
_entity.pdbx_description
1 polymer ?
#
loop_
_entity_poly.entity_id
_entity_poly.type
_entity_poly.pdbx_seq_one_letter_code
_entity_poly.pdbx_strand_id
1 'polypeptide(L)'
;GHRVLPVRKTMLKEPDNGAFLSEVLRRKGDAYYEGYWQDERYFSHYRPAILQAFAFPAFTNPRNLAVQQQINTTESVAIHVRRGDYLHDVLFRDACGLTYYQRAIATILQHVVHPVFYLFSDDMAWCRQHIQPLLQTNEAVFIDWNSGSANICDLHLMTLCQHHIIANSSFSWWGA
;
A
#
# COMPACT_ATOMS: atom_id res chain seq x y z
N GLY A 1 27.42 -12.64 -27.48
CA GLY A 1 27.16 -11.30 -27.99
C GLY A 1 25.79 -10.82 -27.53
N HIS A 2 25.74 -9.87 -26.58
CA HIS A 2 24.50 -9.20 -26.20
C HIS A 2 24.07 -8.32 -27.39
N ARG A 3 22.95 -8.65 -28.00
CA ARG A 3 22.31 -7.75 -28.94
C ARG A 3 21.73 -6.57 -28.15
N VAL A 4 22.39 -5.41 -28.26
CA VAL A 4 21.78 -4.14 -27.83
C VAL A 4 20.67 -3.85 -28.83
N LEU A 5 19.42 -4.02 -28.42
CA LEU A 5 18.26 -3.62 -29.22
C LEU A 5 18.28 -2.08 -29.37
N PRO A 6 17.91 -1.53 -30.52
CA PRO A 6 17.83 -0.08 -30.73
C PRO A 6 16.67 0.48 -29.88
N VAL A 7 17.02 1.02 -28.71
CA VAL A 7 16.13 1.41 -27.62
C VAL A 7 15.19 2.59 -27.96
N ARG A 8 15.41 3.33 -29.05
CA ARG A 8 14.81 4.69 -29.20
C ARG A 8 13.39 4.80 -29.77
N LYS A 9 12.79 3.74 -30.30
CA LYS A 9 11.43 3.85 -30.92
C LYS A 9 10.32 3.13 -30.17
N THR A 10 10.63 2.38 -29.14
CA THR A 10 9.69 1.49 -28.46
C THR A 10 9.63 1.69 -26.95
N MET A 11 10.26 2.73 -26.41
CA MET A 11 10.28 2.99 -24.97
C MET A 11 9.24 4.04 -24.60
N LEU A 12 8.36 3.70 -23.67
CA LEU A 12 7.43 4.60 -22.99
C LEU A 12 7.88 4.76 -21.55
N LYS A 13 8.24 5.98 -21.17
CA LYS A 13 8.64 6.31 -19.81
C LYS A 13 7.48 7.01 -19.09
N GLU A 14 7.18 6.54 -17.88
CA GLU A 14 6.26 7.24 -17.00
C GLU A 14 6.79 8.65 -16.69
N PRO A 15 5.93 9.69 -16.69
CA PRO A 15 6.35 11.03 -16.28
C PRO A 15 6.91 11.03 -14.85
N ASP A 16 7.95 11.82 -14.58
CA ASP A 16 8.66 11.86 -13.29
C ASP A 16 7.74 12.25 -12.11
N ASN A 17 6.62 12.92 -12.39
CA ASN A 17 5.59 13.25 -11.40
C ASN A 17 4.49 12.17 -11.25
N GLY A 18 4.66 10.99 -11.87
CA GLY A 18 3.67 9.91 -11.84
C GLY A 18 2.36 10.23 -12.58
N ALA A 19 2.33 11.25 -13.43
CA ALA A 19 1.11 11.62 -14.14
C ALA A 19 0.67 10.53 -15.14
N PHE A 20 -0.64 10.31 -15.22
CA PHE A 20 -1.23 9.33 -16.13
C PHE A 20 -0.88 9.61 -17.60
N LEU A 21 -0.30 8.63 -18.27
CA LEU A 21 0.08 8.68 -19.68
C LEU A 21 -0.91 7.87 -20.54
N SER A 22 -1.93 8.54 -21.08
CA SER A 22 -2.99 7.89 -21.88
C SER A 22 -2.49 7.20 -23.16
N GLU A 23 -1.30 7.55 -23.66
CA GLU A 23 -0.67 6.91 -24.82
C GLU A 23 -0.45 5.41 -24.59
N VAL A 24 -0.17 5.00 -23.36
CA VAL A 24 0.01 3.57 -22.96
C VAL A 24 -1.19 2.73 -23.39
N LEU A 25 -2.40 3.23 -23.17
CA LEU A 25 -3.64 2.52 -23.48
C LEU A 25 -3.95 2.44 -24.99
N ARG A 26 -3.37 3.33 -25.78
CA ARG A 26 -3.60 3.41 -27.24
C ARG A 26 -2.49 2.77 -28.05
N ARG A 27 -1.39 2.41 -27.40
CA ARG A 27 -0.22 1.87 -28.07
C ARG A 27 -0.54 0.51 -28.70
N LYS A 28 -0.17 0.36 -29.98
CA LYS A 28 -0.21 -0.93 -30.71
C LYS A 28 1.23 -1.42 -30.95
N GLY A 29 1.44 -2.72 -30.82
CA GLY A 29 2.74 -3.36 -30.99
C GLY A 29 3.61 -3.34 -29.73
N ASP A 30 4.80 -3.88 -29.83
CA ASP A 30 5.72 -4.05 -28.70
C ASP A 30 6.27 -2.71 -28.23
N ALA A 31 6.38 -2.55 -26.92
CA ALA A 31 7.00 -1.39 -26.29
C ALA A 31 7.70 -1.81 -24.99
N TYR A 32 8.75 -1.07 -24.64
CA TYR A 32 9.37 -1.15 -23.32
C TYR A 32 8.77 -0.06 -22.44
N TYR A 33 8.28 -0.45 -21.27
CA TYR A 33 7.65 0.44 -20.30
C TYR A 33 8.59 0.64 -19.12
N GLU A 34 8.97 1.89 -18.85
CA GLU A 34 9.80 2.28 -17.69
C GLU A 34 8.99 3.15 -16.76
N GLY A 35 8.78 2.71 -15.52
CA GLY A 35 8.02 3.43 -14.50
C GLY A 35 7.37 2.49 -13.49
N TYR A 36 6.65 3.07 -12.53
CA TYR A 36 5.90 2.34 -11.52
C TYR A 36 4.47 2.01 -11.96
N TRP A 37 3.90 2.86 -12.83
CA TRP A 37 2.56 2.71 -13.42
C TRP A 37 1.46 2.57 -12.35
N GLN A 38 1.62 3.27 -11.23
CA GLN A 38 0.71 3.26 -10.09
C GLN A 38 -0.45 4.25 -10.28
N ASP A 39 -1.28 3.98 -11.29
CA ASP A 39 -2.51 4.70 -11.55
C ASP A 39 -3.56 3.69 -12.03
N GLU A 40 -4.69 3.61 -11.33
CA GLU A 40 -5.75 2.64 -11.62
C GLU A 40 -6.32 2.77 -13.04
N ARG A 41 -6.22 3.95 -13.67
CA ARG A 41 -6.67 4.21 -15.04
C ARG A 41 -5.98 3.35 -16.08
N TYR A 42 -4.78 2.82 -15.79
CA TYR A 42 -4.08 1.90 -16.68
C TYR A 42 -4.74 0.53 -16.78
N PHE A 43 -5.45 0.08 -15.75
CA PHE A 43 -5.98 -1.28 -15.65
C PHE A 43 -7.41 -1.37 -15.13
N SER A 44 -8.12 -0.24 -14.93
CA SER A 44 -9.50 -0.23 -14.41
C SER A 44 -10.45 -1.14 -15.19
N HIS A 45 -10.28 -1.24 -16.53
CA HIS A 45 -11.05 -2.14 -17.38
C HIS A 45 -10.80 -3.62 -17.08
N TYR A 46 -9.66 -3.95 -16.49
CA TYR A 46 -9.26 -5.32 -16.15
C TYR A 46 -9.41 -5.62 -14.65
N ARG A 47 -10.04 -4.71 -13.88
CA ARG A 47 -10.19 -4.85 -12.44
C ARG A 47 -10.68 -6.24 -11.99
N PRO A 48 -11.71 -6.87 -12.59
CA PRO A 48 -12.15 -8.21 -12.19
C PRO A 48 -11.08 -9.28 -12.39
N ALA A 49 -10.34 -9.22 -13.49
CA ALA A 49 -9.25 -10.18 -13.77
C ALA A 49 -8.08 -9.99 -12.81
N ILE A 50 -7.76 -8.74 -12.46
CA ILE A 50 -6.70 -8.41 -11.49
C ILE A 50 -7.10 -8.90 -10.10
N LEU A 51 -8.31 -8.63 -9.64
CA LEU A 51 -8.81 -9.12 -8.35
C LEU A 51 -8.78 -10.65 -8.28
N GLN A 52 -9.10 -11.35 -9.37
CA GLN A 52 -8.99 -12.80 -9.44
C GLN A 52 -7.53 -13.27 -9.38
N ALA A 53 -6.62 -12.60 -10.09
CA ALA A 53 -5.20 -12.95 -10.10
C ALA A 53 -4.52 -12.68 -8.74
N PHE A 54 -4.99 -11.68 -7.99
CA PHE A 54 -4.53 -11.35 -6.65
C PHE A 54 -5.39 -11.96 -5.54
N ALA A 55 -6.21 -12.97 -5.84
CA ALA A 55 -6.98 -13.66 -4.82
C ALA A 55 -6.04 -14.31 -3.79
N PHE A 56 -6.23 -13.96 -2.54
CA PHE A 56 -5.42 -14.48 -1.45
C PHE A 56 -5.95 -15.84 -0.97
N PRO A 57 -5.06 -16.76 -0.55
CA PRO A 57 -5.49 -17.97 0.15
C PRO A 57 -6.12 -17.61 1.50
N ALA A 58 -6.98 -18.49 1.99
CA ALA A 58 -7.57 -18.32 3.32
C ALA A 58 -6.47 -18.28 4.40
N PHE A 59 -6.68 -17.48 5.45
CA PHE A 59 -5.78 -17.45 6.59
C PHE A 59 -5.79 -18.80 7.33
N THR A 60 -4.61 -19.24 7.71
CA THR A 60 -4.41 -20.42 8.55
C THR A 60 -3.98 -20.06 9.98
N ASN A 61 -3.39 -18.86 10.16
CA ASN A 61 -2.98 -18.36 11.47
C ASN A 61 -4.22 -17.86 12.24
N PRO A 62 -4.49 -18.36 13.47
CA PRO A 62 -5.64 -17.94 14.27
C PRO A 62 -5.67 -16.43 14.57
N ARG A 63 -4.50 -15.77 14.70
CA ARG A 63 -4.44 -14.32 14.91
C ARG A 63 -4.97 -13.57 13.69
N ASN A 64 -4.57 -13.98 12.49
CA ASN A 64 -5.05 -13.36 11.25
C ASN A 64 -6.55 -13.59 11.05
N LEU A 65 -7.08 -14.77 11.40
CA LEU A 65 -8.52 -15.05 11.37
C LEU A 65 -9.30 -14.15 12.34
N ALA A 66 -8.80 -13.97 13.56
CA ALA A 66 -9.44 -13.09 14.53
C ALA A 66 -9.44 -11.63 14.06
N VAL A 67 -8.33 -11.15 13.53
CA VAL A 67 -8.22 -9.78 12.96
C VAL A 67 -9.13 -9.62 11.75
N GLN A 68 -9.20 -10.59 10.84
CA GLN A 68 -10.14 -10.57 9.72
C GLN A 68 -11.59 -10.40 10.20
N GLN A 69 -12.00 -11.15 11.22
CA GLN A 69 -13.35 -11.03 11.80
C GLN A 69 -13.58 -9.63 12.37
N GLN A 70 -12.60 -9.07 13.07
CA GLN A 70 -12.69 -7.73 13.65
C GLN A 70 -12.75 -6.66 12.54
N ILE A 71 -11.91 -6.73 11.50
CA ILE A 71 -11.94 -5.83 10.34
C ILE A 71 -13.32 -5.80 9.70
N ASN A 72 -13.95 -6.96 9.52
CA ASN A 72 -15.25 -7.09 8.86
C ASN A 72 -16.43 -6.52 9.67
N THR A 73 -16.23 -6.25 10.95
CA THR A 73 -17.29 -5.79 11.87
C THR A 73 -17.06 -4.39 12.42
N THR A 74 -16.00 -3.72 12.00
CA THR A 74 -15.61 -2.39 12.48
C THR A 74 -15.46 -1.40 11.32
N GLU A 75 -15.46 -0.09 11.61
CA GLU A 75 -15.00 0.93 10.66
C GLU A 75 -13.47 0.88 10.56
N SER A 76 -12.98 -0.08 9.79
CA SER A 76 -11.58 -0.47 9.75
C SER A 76 -10.72 0.46 8.90
N VAL A 77 -9.61 0.90 9.50
CA VAL A 77 -8.62 1.79 8.86
C VAL A 77 -7.25 1.13 8.88
N ALA A 78 -6.72 0.75 7.73
CA ALA A 78 -5.34 0.30 7.62
C ALA A 78 -4.37 1.48 7.67
N ILE A 79 -3.32 1.40 8.49
CA ILE A 79 -2.19 2.32 8.45
C ILE A 79 -0.94 1.51 8.11
N HIS A 80 -0.33 1.79 6.97
CA HIS A 80 0.97 1.21 6.61
C HIS A 80 2.09 2.21 6.82
N VAL A 81 3.11 1.79 7.57
CA VAL A 81 4.32 2.58 7.82
C VAL A 81 5.52 1.82 7.29
N ARG A 82 6.25 2.42 6.34
CA ARG A 82 7.49 1.88 5.78
C ARG A 82 8.65 2.77 6.18
N ARG A 83 9.60 2.22 6.94
CA ARG A 83 10.75 2.97 7.46
C ARG A 83 12.08 2.25 7.25
N GLY A 84 12.17 0.96 7.45
CA GLY A 84 13.40 0.17 7.51
C GLY A 84 14.47 0.60 6.50
N ASP A 85 14.38 0.13 5.27
CA ASP A 85 15.28 0.49 4.17
C ASP A 85 15.15 1.97 3.74
N TYR A 86 13.97 2.58 3.89
CA TYR A 86 13.71 3.97 3.47
C TYR A 86 14.47 5.01 4.29
N LEU A 87 14.83 4.72 5.55
CA LEU A 87 15.64 5.64 6.37
C LEU A 87 17.03 5.89 5.79
N HIS A 88 17.54 4.94 5.02
CA HIS A 88 18.86 5.01 4.39
C HIS A 88 18.81 5.57 2.97
N ASP A 89 17.63 5.76 2.39
CA ASP A 89 17.45 6.30 1.05
C ASP A 89 17.02 7.77 1.09
N VAL A 90 17.86 8.63 0.51
CA VAL A 90 17.64 10.09 0.49
C VAL A 90 16.34 10.47 -0.24
N LEU A 91 15.89 9.65 -1.20
CA LEU A 91 14.67 9.92 -1.97
C LEU A 91 13.40 9.55 -1.21
N PHE A 92 13.47 8.59 -0.28
CA PHE A 92 12.27 8.04 0.35
C PHE A 92 12.11 8.36 1.84
N ARG A 93 13.21 8.66 2.56
CA ARG A 93 13.20 8.84 4.01
C ARG A 93 12.21 9.90 4.52
N ASP A 94 11.96 10.94 3.72
CA ASP A 94 11.10 12.07 4.07
C ASP A 94 9.73 12.04 3.38
N ALA A 95 9.48 11.07 2.49
CA ALA A 95 8.27 10.99 1.68
C ALA A 95 6.99 10.84 2.53
N CYS A 96 7.06 10.02 3.61
CA CYS A 96 5.96 9.81 4.54
C CYS A 96 6.45 10.01 5.98
N GLY A 97 6.83 11.25 6.31
CA GLY A 97 7.24 11.64 7.67
C GLY A 97 6.06 11.69 8.64
N LEU A 98 6.33 11.93 9.94
CA LEU A 98 5.30 11.97 10.98
C LEU A 98 4.16 12.95 10.66
N THR A 99 4.48 14.12 10.08
CA THR A 99 3.48 15.12 9.69
C THR A 99 2.48 14.60 8.66
N TYR A 100 2.91 13.70 7.74
CA TYR A 100 2.00 13.03 6.81
C TYR A 100 0.95 12.21 7.57
N TYR A 101 1.40 11.34 8.49
CA TYR A 101 0.49 10.50 9.27
C TYR A 101 -0.43 11.32 10.18
N GLN A 102 0.08 12.40 10.79
CA GLN A 102 -0.73 13.34 11.58
C GLN A 102 -1.89 13.89 10.77
N ARG A 103 -1.63 14.38 9.56
CA ARG A 103 -2.66 14.95 8.68
C ARG A 103 -3.64 13.88 8.19
N ALA A 104 -3.13 12.72 7.77
CA ALA A 104 -3.96 11.63 7.27
C ALA A 104 -4.90 11.08 8.35
N ILE A 105 -4.38 10.85 9.57
CA ILE A 105 -5.18 10.41 10.72
C ILE A 105 -6.23 11.46 11.08
N ALA A 106 -5.84 12.75 11.13
CA ALA A 106 -6.79 13.84 11.40
C ALA A 106 -7.92 13.87 10.35
N THR A 107 -7.62 13.61 9.09
CA THR A 107 -8.62 13.52 8.02
C THR A 107 -9.57 12.33 8.25
N ILE A 108 -9.05 11.16 8.59
CA ILE A 108 -9.89 9.99 8.92
C ILE A 108 -10.83 10.31 10.08
N LEU A 109 -10.31 10.89 11.16
CA LEU A 109 -11.09 11.22 12.36
C LEU A 109 -12.19 12.27 12.12
N GLN A 110 -12.13 13.02 11.02
CA GLN A 110 -13.19 13.93 10.60
C GLN A 110 -14.34 13.23 9.85
N HIS A 111 -14.09 12.06 9.26
CA HIS A 111 -15.04 11.40 8.37
C HIS A 111 -15.53 10.04 8.89
N VAL A 112 -14.79 9.41 9.79
CA VAL A 112 -15.08 8.09 10.36
C VAL A 112 -15.34 8.25 11.85
N VAL A 113 -16.53 7.85 12.31
CA VAL A 113 -17.00 8.19 13.68
C VAL A 113 -16.31 7.32 14.74
N HIS A 114 -16.16 6.02 14.48
CA HIS A 114 -15.57 5.06 15.41
C HIS A 114 -14.53 4.18 14.72
N PRO A 115 -13.42 4.78 14.21
CA PRO A 115 -12.41 4.01 13.49
C PRO A 115 -11.67 3.04 14.42
N VAL A 116 -11.44 1.82 13.92
CA VAL A 116 -10.47 0.89 14.48
C VAL A 116 -9.26 0.85 13.55
N PHE A 117 -8.10 1.19 14.09
CA PHE A 117 -6.87 1.30 13.31
C PHE A 117 -6.07 -0.01 13.35
N TYR A 118 -5.71 -0.51 12.16
CA TYR A 118 -4.88 -1.69 11.98
C TYR A 118 -3.52 -1.24 11.43
N LEU A 119 -2.46 -1.39 12.23
CA LEU A 119 -1.13 -0.91 11.91
C LEU A 119 -0.26 -2.03 11.34
N PHE A 120 0.32 -1.76 10.20
CA PHE A 120 1.25 -2.63 9.48
C PHE A 120 2.57 -1.89 9.28
N SER A 121 3.70 -2.46 9.71
CA SER A 121 4.98 -1.78 9.62
C SER A 121 6.17 -2.72 9.74
N ASP A 122 7.27 -2.33 9.14
CA ASP A 122 8.60 -2.89 9.36
C ASP A 122 9.34 -2.26 10.57
N ASP A 123 8.76 -1.20 11.18
CA ASP A 123 9.25 -0.54 12.40
C ASP A 123 8.08 -0.33 13.39
N MET A 124 7.64 -1.42 13.99
CA MET A 124 6.49 -1.41 14.89
C MET A 124 6.78 -0.64 16.19
N ALA A 125 8.04 -0.61 16.64
CA ALA A 125 8.44 0.17 17.81
C ALA A 125 8.21 1.67 17.58
N TRP A 126 8.60 2.17 16.42
CA TRP A 126 8.35 3.55 16.02
C TRP A 126 6.85 3.86 15.93
N CYS A 127 6.05 2.94 15.40
CA CYS A 127 4.60 3.10 15.32
C CYS A 127 3.98 3.26 16.71
N ARG A 128 4.38 2.43 17.68
CA ARG A 128 3.90 2.54 19.07
C ARG A 128 4.31 3.86 19.71
N GLN A 129 5.52 4.35 19.41
CA GLN A 129 6.03 5.59 20.00
C GLN A 129 5.40 6.84 19.37
N HIS A 130 5.18 6.84 18.04
CA HIS A 130 4.87 8.07 17.32
C HIS A 130 3.48 8.09 16.66
N ILE A 131 2.96 6.92 16.21
CA ILE A 131 1.64 6.86 15.58
C ILE A 131 0.55 6.64 16.63
N GLN A 132 0.75 5.72 17.56
CA GLN A 132 -0.26 5.40 18.58
C GLN A 132 -0.78 6.63 19.33
N PRO A 133 0.04 7.61 19.76
CA PRO A 133 -0.47 8.82 20.42
C PRO A 133 -1.40 9.66 19.54
N LEU A 134 -1.27 9.59 18.22
CA LEU A 134 -2.11 10.34 17.27
C LEU A 134 -3.50 9.76 17.15
N LEU A 135 -3.68 8.49 17.50
CA LEU A 135 -4.97 7.79 17.41
C LEU A 135 -5.92 8.15 18.54
N GLN A 136 -5.47 8.95 19.50
CA GLN A 136 -6.24 9.41 20.66
C GLN A 136 -6.76 8.22 21.48
N THR A 137 -8.07 8.14 21.71
CA THR A 137 -8.73 7.05 22.46
C THR A 137 -9.27 5.94 21.56
N ASN A 138 -9.02 6.01 20.24
CA ASN A 138 -9.50 5.01 19.31
C ASN A 138 -8.72 3.70 19.45
N GLU A 139 -9.39 2.60 19.19
CA GLU A 139 -8.79 1.27 19.23
C GLU A 139 -7.73 1.12 18.14
N ALA A 140 -6.63 0.44 18.48
CA ALA A 140 -5.54 0.16 17.56
C ALA A 140 -5.02 -1.27 17.72
N VAL A 141 -4.92 -1.99 16.61
CA VAL A 141 -4.39 -3.34 16.52
C VAL A 141 -3.06 -3.28 15.76
N PHE A 142 -1.98 -3.71 16.42
CA PHE A 142 -0.64 -3.72 15.83
C PHE A 142 -0.34 -5.11 15.27
N ILE A 143 -0.21 -5.22 13.96
CA ILE A 143 0.02 -6.50 13.27
C ILE A 143 1.54 -6.71 13.17
N ASP A 144 2.13 -7.42 14.14
CA ASP A 144 3.57 -7.60 14.30
C ASP A 144 4.04 -9.07 14.28
N TRP A 145 3.18 -9.99 13.87
CA TRP A 145 3.46 -11.43 13.90
C TRP A 145 3.64 -12.06 12.49
N ASN A 146 3.30 -11.37 11.43
CA ASN A 146 3.55 -11.86 10.08
C ASN A 146 4.93 -11.38 9.61
N SER A 147 5.84 -12.31 9.32
CA SER A 147 7.20 -11.98 8.90
C SER A 147 7.68 -12.87 7.76
N GLY A 148 8.65 -12.42 6.99
CA GLY A 148 9.20 -13.14 5.84
C GLY A 148 8.11 -13.42 4.80
N SER A 149 7.92 -14.69 4.41
CA SER A 149 6.89 -15.08 3.44
C SER A 149 5.46 -14.86 3.94
N ALA A 150 5.25 -14.70 5.26
CA ALA A 150 3.94 -14.42 5.83
C ALA A 150 3.51 -12.94 5.66
N ASN A 151 4.36 -12.06 5.15
CA ASN A 151 3.99 -10.66 4.84
C ASN A 151 2.82 -10.55 3.86
N ILE A 152 2.58 -11.57 3.06
CA ILE A 152 1.40 -11.65 2.19
C ILE A 152 0.10 -11.62 3.00
N CYS A 153 0.10 -12.07 4.26
CA CYS A 153 -1.05 -11.98 5.15
C CYS A 153 -1.33 -10.52 5.57
N ASP A 154 -0.29 -9.70 5.74
CA ASP A 154 -0.46 -8.27 6.02
C ASP A 154 -1.12 -7.57 4.84
N LEU A 155 -0.65 -7.84 3.61
CA LEU A 155 -1.26 -7.32 2.41
C LEU A 155 -2.73 -7.74 2.32
N HIS A 156 -3.04 -9.02 2.56
CA HIS A 156 -4.41 -9.53 2.55
C HIS A 156 -5.28 -8.82 3.62
N LEU A 157 -4.80 -8.68 4.87
CA LEU A 157 -5.54 -7.97 5.92
C LEU A 157 -5.78 -6.50 5.54
N MET A 158 -4.80 -5.83 4.92
CA MET A 158 -4.95 -4.46 4.43
C MET A 158 -6.08 -4.36 3.41
N THR A 159 -6.16 -5.29 2.42
CA THR A 159 -7.22 -5.26 1.40
C THR A 159 -8.63 -5.44 1.97
N LEU A 160 -8.77 -5.92 3.19
CA LEU A 160 -10.06 -6.10 3.86
C LEU A 160 -10.53 -4.85 4.60
N CYS A 161 -9.64 -3.89 4.85
CA CYS A 161 -9.98 -2.65 5.53
C CYS A 161 -10.80 -1.71 4.61
N GLN A 162 -11.65 -0.89 5.22
CA GLN A 162 -12.52 0.05 4.49
C GLN A 162 -11.80 1.34 4.10
N HIS A 163 -10.82 1.75 4.89
CA HIS A 163 -10.05 2.97 4.69
C HIS A 163 -8.56 2.70 4.80
N HIS A 164 -7.74 3.50 4.11
CA HIS A 164 -6.30 3.26 4.02
C HIS A 164 -5.51 4.55 4.19
N ILE A 165 -4.48 4.50 5.04
CA ILE A 165 -3.38 5.46 5.10
C ILE A 165 -2.14 4.70 4.66
N ILE A 166 -1.70 4.94 3.44
CA ILE A 166 -0.61 4.17 2.81
C ILE A 166 0.73 4.89 2.92
N ALA A 167 1.81 4.13 3.03
CA ALA A 167 3.16 4.65 2.83
C ALA A 167 3.43 4.87 1.33
N ASN A 168 4.52 5.57 0.99
CA ASN A 168 5.05 5.63 -0.38
C ASN A 168 5.68 4.26 -0.75
N SER A 169 4.84 3.24 -0.88
CA SER A 169 5.24 1.85 -1.10
C SER A 169 4.25 1.13 -2.01
N SER A 170 4.77 0.44 -3.03
CA SER A 170 3.95 -0.39 -3.91
C SER A 170 3.19 -1.48 -3.15
N PHE A 171 3.75 -1.97 -2.04
CA PHE A 171 3.08 -2.94 -1.17
C PHE A 171 1.74 -2.41 -0.65
N SER A 172 1.72 -1.24 -0.04
CA SER A 172 0.48 -0.67 0.48
C SER A 172 -0.40 -0.05 -0.60
N TRP A 173 0.18 0.37 -1.72
CA TRP A 173 -0.61 0.84 -2.86
C TRP A 173 -1.49 -0.28 -3.44
N TRP A 174 -0.96 -1.51 -3.54
CA TRP A 174 -1.73 -2.69 -3.96
C TRP A 174 -2.68 -3.21 -2.86
N GLY A 175 -2.48 -2.83 -1.62
CA GLY A 175 -3.33 -3.18 -0.50
C GLY A 175 -4.55 -2.26 -0.31
N ALA A 176 -4.57 -1.11 -0.98
CA ALA A 176 -5.64 -0.11 -0.92
C ALA A 176 -6.51 -0.14 -2.17
#